data_8f07f9e193a1160af16153d192ca28a6
#
_entry.id   8f07f9e193a1160af16153d192ca28a6
#
_cell.length_a   1.000
_cell.length_b   1.000
_cell.length_c   1.000
_cell.angle_alpha   90.00
_cell.angle_beta   90.00
_cell.angle_gamma   90.00
#
_symmetry.space_group_name_H-M   'P 1'
#
loop_
_entity.id
_entity.type
_entity.pdbx_description
1 polymer ?
#
loop_
_entity_poly.entity_id
_entity_poly.type
_entity_poly.pdbx_seq_one_letter_code
_entity_poly.pdbx_strand_id
1 'polypeptide(L)'
;VTGNQNKVAEAHGILSPLGFVIEQLLIGGQVPDLIEPQAEGIEEVAKSKLDQAVSLTMGTEFENEALLVEDSGLFIDSLSGFPGPYSSFVHETIGLSGVLSLMSGETDRGAEFRAVAAVSFQGNILSSTGICRGVISENISGDFGFGFDPIFIPDEANGRTCAQLSSHEKSTISHRGFALKGVSELLNPPSK
;
A
#
# COMPACT_ATOMS: atom_id res chain seq x y z
N VAL A 1 -3.25 -6.75 8.72
CA VAL A 1 -4.49 -6.20 9.29
C VAL A 1 -5.03 -5.12 8.35
N THR A 2 -6.14 -5.35 7.66
CA THR A 2 -6.77 -4.39 6.74
C THR A 2 -8.18 -4.85 6.36
N GLY A 3 -9.10 -3.91 6.16
CA GLY A 3 -10.42 -4.15 5.56
C GLY A 3 -10.41 -4.21 4.03
N ASN A 4 -9.32 -3.80 3.39
CA ASN A 4 -9.21 -3.74 1.94
C ASN A 4 -8.84 -5.11 1.35
N GLN A 5 -9.79 -5.79 0.72
CA GLN A 5 -9.62 -7.12 0.13
C GLN A 5 -8.58 -7.15 -1.00
N ASN A 6 -8.40 -6.04 -1.74
CA ASN A 6 -7.38 -5.95 -2.77
C ASN A 6 -5.96 -5.98 -2.16
N LYS A 7 -5.77 -5.29 -1.02
CA LYS A 7 -4.49 -5.36 -0.28
C LYS A 7 -4.21 -6.77 0.24
N VAL A 8 -5.23 -7.48 0.74
CA VAL A 8 -5.11 -8.88 1.17
C VAL A 8 -4.70 -9.77 0.00
N ALA A 9 -5.36 -9.65 -1.15
CA ALA A 9 -5.06 -10.44 -2.34
C ALA A 9 -3.64 -10.18 -2.88
N GLU A 10 -3.22 -8.91 -2.94
CA GLU A 10 -1.84 -8.56 -3.35
C GLU A 10 -0.80 -9.10 -2.35
N ALA A 11 -1.03 -8.96 -1.03
CA ALA A 11 -0.13 -9.51 -0.01
C ALA A 11 -0.02 -11.04 -0.13
N HIS A 12 -1.14 -11.73 -0.32
CA HIS A 12 -1.15 -13.18 -0.54
C HIS A 12 -0.34 -13.55 -1.79
N GLY A 13 -0.56 -12.87 -2.93
CA GLY A 13 0.16 -13.13 -4.18
C GLY A 13 1.68 -12.91 -4.08
N ILE A 14 2.12 -11.98 -3.24
CA ILE A 14 3.54 -11.63 -3.08
C ILE A 14 4.23 -12.51 -2.02
N LEU A 15 3.60 -12.71 -0.87
CA LEU A 15 4.24 -13.35 0.30
C LEU A 15 4.06 -14.86 0.34
N SER A 16 2.97 -15.42 -0.21
CA SER A 16 2.78 -16.89 -0.19
C SER A 16 3.84 -17.65 -0.99
N PRO A 17 4.30 -17.19 -2.17
CA PRO A 17 5.42 -17.81 -2.86
C PRO A 17 6.75 -17.79 -2.08
N LEU A 18 6.87 -16.89 -1.09
CA LEU A 18 8.02 -16.77 -0.20
C LEU A 18 7.88 -17.63 1.07
N GLY A 19 6.82 -18.43 1.19
CA GLY A 19 6.60 -19.38 2.28
C GLY A 19 5.76 -18.84 3.45
N PHE A 20 5.18 -17.65 3.34
CA PHE A 20 4.30 -17.10 4.38
C PHE A 20 2.85 -17.53 4.16
N VAL A 21 2.16 -17.83 5.26
CA VAL A 21 0.70 -17.99 5.27
C VAL A 21 0.10 -16.63 5.61
N ILE A 22 -0.76 -16.11 4.73
CA ILE A 22 -1.37 -14.79 4.88
C ILE A 22 -2.85 -14.97 5.16
N GLU A 23 -3.29 -14.45 6.30
CA GLU A 23 -4.69 -14.46 6.71
C GLU A 23 -5.13 -13.06 7.12
N GLN A 24 -6.39 -12.73 6.84
CA GLN A 24 -6.97 -11.49 7.32
C GLN A 24 -7.27 -11.62 8.81
N LEU A 25 -6.78 -10.67 9.62
CA LEU A 25 -7.10 -10.64 11.05
C LEU A 25 -8.59 -10.38 11.24
N LEU A 26 -9.26 -11.30 11.94
CA LEU A 26 -10.65 -11.17 12.36
C LEU A 26 -10.74 -11.32 13.88
N ILE A 27 -11.23 -10.31 14.57
CA ILE A 27 -11.50 -10.35 16.02
C ILE A 27 -13.01 -10.39 16.20
N GLY A 28 -13.51 -11.46 16.84
CA GLY A 28 -14.95 -11.68 16.94
C GLY A 28 -15.65 -11.83 15.57
N GLY A 29 -14.94 -12.30 14.55
CA GLY A 29 -15.46 -12.48 13.19
C GLY A 29 -15.52 -11.19 12.34
N GLN A 30 -14.98 -10.09 12.84
CA GLN A 30 -14.94 -8.80 12.14
C GLN A 30 -13.50 -8.30 11.97
N VAL A 31 -13.24 -7.62 10.86
CA VAL A 31 -11.97 -6.90 10.68
C VAL A 31 -11.93 -5.74 11.68
N PRO A 32 -10.85 -5.61 12.48
CA PRO A 32 -10.73 -4.49 13.40
C PRO A 32 -10.70 -3.17 12.64
N ASP A 33 -11.49 -2.20 13.12
CA ASP A 33 -11.46 -0.83 12.63
C ASP A 33 -10.30 -0.10 13.31
N LEU A 34 -9.29 0.24 12.52
CA LEU A 34 -8.10 0.96 12.98
C LEU A 34 -8.23 2.43 12.65
N ILE A 35 -8.02 3.28 13.65
CA ILE A 35 -8.08 4.74 13.47
C ILE A 35 -6.84 5.19 12.71
N GLU A 36 -7.05 5.89 11.60
CA GLU A 36 -5.98 6.56 10.86
C GLU A 36 -5.73 7.95 11.44
N PRO A 37 -4.53 8.22 11.98
CA PRO A 37 -4.20 9.56 12.44
C PRO A 37 -4.09 10.52 11.26
N GLN A 38 -4.32 11.80 11.50
CA GLN A 38 -3.85 12.84 10.59
C GLN A 38 -2.32 12.91 10.72
N ALA A 39 -1.61 12.58 9.66
CA ALA A 39 -0.17 12.49 9.64
C ALA A 39 0.42 13.15 8.38
N GLU A 40 1.68 13.57 8.45
CA GLU A 40 2.41 14.11 7.30
C GLU A 40 2.95 12.99 6.40
N GLY A 41 3.19 11.80 6.95
CA GLY A 41 3.75 10.64 6.25
C GLY A 41 2.99 9.34 6.48
N ILE A 42 3.04 8.45 5.50
CA ILE A 42 2.43 7.11 5.59
C ILE A 42 3.14 6.20 6.60
N GLU A 43 4.39 6.48 6.93
CA GLU A 43 5.16 5.76 7.96
C GLU A 43 4.50 5.89 9.34
N GLU A 44 4.07 7.11 9.68
CA GLU A 44 3.40 7.40 10.95
C GLU A 44 2.03 6.72 11.00
N VAL A 45 1.28 6.74 9.89
CA VAL A 45 -0.01 6.04 9.77
C VAL A 45 0.17 4.54 9.94
N ALA A 46 1.14 3.93 9.22
CA ALA A 46 1.43 2.50 9.32
C ALA A 46 1.84 2.09 10.74
N LYS A 47 2.71 2.89 11.40
CA LYS A 47 3.11 2.64 12.79
C LYS A 47 1.91 2.69 13.74
N SER A 48 1.09 3.74 13.64
CA SER A 48 -0.11 3.88 14.48
C SER A 48 -1.07 2.70 14.32
N LYS A 49 -1.30 2.26 13.08
CA LYS A 49 -2.13 1.07 12.79
C LYS A 49 -1.53 -0.20 13.41
N LEU A 50 -0.20 -0.37 13.33
CA LEU A 50 0.46 -1.54 13.91
C LEU A 50 0.34 -1.55 15.44
N ASP A 51 0.57 -0.40 16.11
CA ASP A 51 0.46 -0.27 17.56
C ASP A 51 -0.97 -0.58 18.02
N GLN A 52 -1.99 -0.13 17.29
CA GLN A 52 -3.40 -0.47 17.56
C GLN A 52 -3.66 -1.98 17.38
N ALA A 53 -3.17 -2.57 16.28
CA ALA A 53 -3.35 -3.99 16.00
C ALA A 53 -2.71 -4.86 17.11
N VAL A 54 -1.50 -4.53 17.52
CA VAL A 54 -0.82 -5.21 18.66
C VAL A 54 -1.67 -5.09 19.93
N SER A 55 -2.17 -3.90 20.24
CA SER A 55 -3.00 -3.69 21.44
C SER A 55 -4.29 -4.50 21.41
N LEU A 56 -4.93 -4.63 20.25
CA LEU A 56 -6.17 -5.38 20.06
C LEU A 56 -6.00 -6.90 20.14
N THR A 57 -4.80 -7.42 19.84
CA THR A 57 -4.52 -8.85 19.88
C THR A 57 -3.97 -9.34 21.21
N MET A 58 -3.61 -8.46 22.14
CA MET A 58 -3.16 -8.85 23.49
C MET A 58 -4.22 -9.68 24.22
N GLY A 59 -3.81 -10.84 24.75
CA GLY A 59 -4.70 -11.77 25.44
C GLY A 59 -5.64 -12.57 24.52
N THR A 60 -5.48 -12.46 23.19
CA THR A 60 -6.21 -13.26 22.21
C THR A 60 -5.35 -14.41 21.66
N GLU A 61 -5.92 -15.28 20.84
CA GLU A 61 -5.20 -16.34 20.11
C GLU A 61 -4.14 -15.77 19.13
N PHE A 62 -4.23 -14.49 18.76
CA PHE A 62 -3.33 -13.81 17.83
C PHE A 62 -2.14 -13.10 18.50
N GLU A 63 -2.02 -13.13 19.82
CA GLU A 63 -0.98 -12.39 20.58
C GLU A 63 0.45 -12.73 20.14
N ASN A 64 0.69 -13.97 19.71
CA ASN A 64 2.01 -14.44 19.30
C ASN A 64 2.18 -14.55 17.77
N GLU A 65 1.16 -14.17 17.01
CA GLU A 65 1.22 -14.19 15.55
C GLU A 65 1.96 -12.96 15.00
N ALA A 66 2.50 -13.08 13.80
CA ALA A 66 3.07 -11.94 13.10
C ALA A 66 1.94 -11.02 12.58
N LEU A 67 1.90 -9.79 13.04
CA LEU A 67 0.90 -8.81 12.64
C LEU A 67 1.49 -7.90 11.57
N LEU A 68 0.95 -7.97 10.36
CA LEU A 68 1.33 -7.13 9.23
C LEU A 68 0.26 -6.05 9.00
N VAL A 69 0.71 -4.80 8.90
CA VAL A 69 -0.06 -3.67 8.37
C VAL A 69 0.64 -3.12 7.14
N GLU A 70 -0.12 -2.51 6.26
CA GLU A 70 0.43 -1.78 5.10
C GLU A 70 -0.39 -0.52 4.89
N ASP A 71 0.32 0.60 4.77
CA ASP A 71 -0.27 1.86 4.35
C ASP A 71 0.39 2.41 3.10
N SER A 72 -0.39 3.07 2.25
CA SER A 72 0.11 3.53 0.94
C SER A 72 -0.62 4.75 0.45
N GLY A 73 0.09 5.55 -0.36
CA GLY A 73 -0.46 6.75 -0.95
C GLY A 73 0.17 7.09 -2.31
N LEU A 74 -0.56 7.91 -3.06
CA LEU A 74 -0.11 8.57 -4.28
C LEU A 74 0.43 9.95 -3.93
N PHE A 75 1.63 10.27 -4.39
CA PHE A 75 2.29 11.57 -4.16
C PHE A 75 2.57 12.20 -5.52
N ILE A 76 1.97 13.37 -5.80
CA ILE A 76 2.07 14.07 -7.08
C ILE A 76 2.98 15.29 -6.90
N ASP A 77 4.05 15.40 -7.71
CA ASP A 77 5.10 16.38 -7.54
C ASP A 77 4.58 17.82 -7.67
N SER A 78 3.84 18.13 -8.72
CA SER A 78 3.24 19.47 -8.95
C SER A 78 2.19 19.86 -7.90
N LEU A 79 1.66 18.90 -7.15
CA LEU A 79 0.72 19.14 -6.05
C LEU A 79 1.38 19.05 -4.68
N SER A 80 2.72 19.19 -4.61
CA SER A 80 3.50 19.13 -3.36
C SER A 80 3.28 17.86 -2.55
N GLY A 81 3.10 16.74 -3.24
CA GLY A 81 2.87 15.43 -2.64
C GLY A 81 1.40 15.10 -2.31
N PHE A 82 0.45 16.02 -2.59
CA PHE A 82 -0.98 15.68 -2.46
C PHE A 82 -1.36 14.59 -3.49
N PRO A 83 -2.23 13.61 -3.18
CA PRO A 83 -2.95 13.41 -1.92
C PRO A 83 -2.13 12.79 -0.76
N GLY A 84 -1.01 12.14 -1.02
CA GLY A 84 -0.17 11.57 0.03
C GLY A 84 -0.92 10.59 0.96
N PRO A 85 -0.81 10.76 2.30
CA PRO A 85 -1.52 9.89 3.26
C PRO A 85 -3.04 9.92 3.13
N TYR A 86 -3.60 10.96 2.51
CA TYR A 86 -5.04 11.12 2.32
C TYR A 86 -5.57 10.47 1.03
N SER A 87 -4.79 9.58 0.40
CA SER A 87 -5.11 8.96 -0.88
C SER A 87 -6.46 8.26 -0.93
N SER A 88 -6.83 7.50 0.10
CA SER A 88 -8.13 6.83 0.19
C SER A 88 -9.27 7.85 0.24
N PHE A 89 -9.16 8.85 1.12
CA PHE A 89 -10.16 9.90 1.28
C PHE A 89 -10.37 10.70 -0.03
N VAL A 90 -9.27 11.06 -0.69
CA VAL A 90 -9.32 11.81 -1.97
C VAL A 90 -9.95 10.96 -3.07
N HIS A 91 -9.60 9.66 -3.14
CA HIS A 91 -10.21 8.75 -4.09
C HIS A 91 -11.72 8.60 -3.88
N GLU A 92 -12.18 8.50 -2.65
CA GLU A 92 -13.60 8.36 -2.29
C GLU A 92 -14.41 9.65 -2.50
N THR A 93 -13.79 10.82 -2.38
CA THR A 93 -14.47 12.12 -2.47
C THR A 93 -14.48 12.71 -3.87
N ILE A 94 -13.31 12.91 -4.48
CA ILE A 94 -13.20 13.50 -5.81
C ILE A 94 -12.85 12.49 -6.91
N GLY A 95 -12.36 11.31 -6.54
CA GLY A 95 -12.07 10.21 -7.46
C GLY A 95 -10.97 10.51 -8.48
N LEU A 96 -10.87 9.65 -9.48
CA LEU A 96 -9.90 9.77 -10.57
C LEU A 96 -10.09 11.06 -11.37
N SER A 97 -11.34 11.39 -11.70
CA SER A 97 -11.66 12.59 -12.49
C SER A 97 -11.33 13.87 -11.76
N GLY A 98 -11.47 13.90 -10.42
CA GLY A 98 -11.08 15.04 -9.61
C GLY A 98 -9.58 15.27 -9.62
N VAL A 99 -8.78 14.20 -9.47
CA VAL A 99 -7.31 14.30 -9.55
C VAL A 99 -6.87 14.74 -10.94
N LEU A 100 -7.44 14.17 -12.02
CA LEU A 100 -7.14 14.62 -13.40
C LEU A 100 -7.52 16.10 -13.63
N SER A 101 -8.60 16.56 -13.00
CA SER A 101 -9.00 17.98 -13.08
C SER A 101 -7.99 18.89 -12.37
N LEU A 102 -7.44 18.49 -11.22
CA LEU A 102 -6.37 19.21 -10.53
C LEU A 102 -5.09 19.27 -11.38
N MET A 103 -4.85 18.24 -12.18
CA MET A 103 -3.70 18.14 -13.09
C MET A 103 -3.93 18.83 -14.45
N SER A 104 -5.07 19.53 -14.63
CA SER A 104 -5.39 20.19 -15.89
C SER A 104 -4.46 21.39 -16.11
N GLY A 105 -3.73 21.38 -17.23
CA GLY A 105 -2.74 22.42 -17.57
C GLY A 105 -1.36 22.23 -16.92
N GLU A 106 -1.20 21.25 -16.03
CA GLU A 106 0.08 20.91 -15.43
C GLU A 106 0.97 20.18 -16.45
N THR A 107 2.18 20.71 -16.66
CA THR A 107 3.19 20.08 -17.52
C THR A 107 4.06 19.08 -16.76
N ASP A 108 4.28 19.33 -15.48
CA ASP A 108 4.92 18.39 -14.58
C ASP A 108 3.87 17.41 -14.06
N ARG A 109 3.92 16.19 -14.57
CA ARG A 109 3.01 15.10 -14.19
C ARG A 109 3.69 14.04 -13.35
N GLY A 110 4.92 14.32 -12.88
CA GLY A 110 5.69 13.42 -12.02
C GLY A 110 4.89 13.03 -10.78
N ALA A 111 4.95 11.76 -10.46
CA ALA A 111 4.28 11.21 -9.28
C ALA A 111 4.95 9.93 -8.81
N GLU A 112 4.68 9.54 -7.59
CA GLU A 112 5.07 8.22 -7.09
C GLU A 112 4.00 7.63 -6.18
N PHE A 113 3.84 6.32 -6.26
CA PHE A 113 3.23 5.55 -5.21
C PHE A 113 4.28 5.20 -4.16
N ARG A 114 3.91 5.36 -2.89
CA ARG A 114 4.68 4.87 -1.74
C ARG A 114 3.85 3.89 -0.94
N ALA A 115 4.49 2.86 -0.40
CA ALA A 115 3.90 1.97 0.58
C ALA A 115 4.87 1.73 1.73
N VAL A 116 4.33 1.62 2.94
CA VAL A 116 5.05 1.15 4.12
C VAL A 116 4.39 -0.12 4.61
N ALA A 117 5.13 -1.23 4.58
CA ALA A 117 4.76 -2.46 5.23
C ALA A 117 5.45 -2.51 6.61
N ALA A 118 4.69 -2.70 7.66
CA ALA A 118 5.22 -2.83 9.02
C ALA A 118 4.70 -4.12 9.67
N VAL A 119 5.60 -4.84 10.34
CA VAL A 119 5.31 -6.11 11.01
C VAL A 119 5.72 -6.04 12.47
N SER A 120 4.84 -6.50 13.35
CA SER A 120 5.18 -6.85 14.73
C SER A 120 5.29 -8.37 14.84
N PHE A 121 6.45 -8.85 15.27
CA PHE A 121 6.70 -10.27 15.48
C PHE A 121 7.72 -10.50 16.62
N GLN A 122 7.36 -11.34 17.59
CA GLN A 122 8.21 -11.67 18.76
C GLN A 122 8.77 -10.45 19.49
N GLY A 123 7.95 -9.41 19.67
CA GLY A 123 8.31 -8.17 20.35
C GLY A 123 9.18 -7.20 19.55
N ASN A 124 9.51 -7.54 18.29
CA ASN A 124 10.22 -6.67 17.36
C ASN A 124 9.26 -6.01 16.39
N ILE A 125 9.53 -4.76 16.03
CA ILE A 125 8.84 -4.06 14.95
C ILE A 125 9.83 -3.89 13.79
N LEU A 126 9.46 -4.41 12.64
CA LEU A 126 10.21 -4.30 11.39
C LEU A 126 9.37 -3.55 10.38
N SER A 127 9.99 -2.72 9.56
CA SER A 127 9.29 -2.01 8.49
C SER A 127 10.14 -1.89 7.24
N SER A 128 9.46 -1.81 6.10
CA SER A 128 10.10 -1.58 4.81
C SER A 128 9.21 -0.64 3.98
N THR A 129 9.86 0.28 3.29
CA THR A 129 9.20 1.22 2.37
C THR A 129 9.46 0.79 0.93
N GLY A 130 8.42 0.79 0.12
CA GLY A 130 8.53 0.58 -1.32
C GLY A 130 8.01 1.81 -2.07
N ILE A 131 8.72 2.18 -3.13
CA ILE A 131 8.40 3.33 -3.98
C ILE A 131 8.29 2.85 -5.42
N CYS A 132 7.26 3.31 -6.12
CA CYS A 132 7.09 3.12 -7.55
C CYS A 132 6.95 4.50 -8.19
N ARG A 133 7.95 4.93 -8.95
CA ARG A 133 7.95 6.21 -9.65
C ARG A 133 7.21 6.11 -10.97
N GLY A 134 6.70 7.25 -11.45
CA GLY A 134 5.96 7.31 -12.69
C GLY A 134 5.34 8.69 -12.91
N VAL A 135 4.27 8.71 -13.70
CA VAL A 135 3.55 9.93 -14.04
C VAL A 135 2.04 9.73 -13.97
N ILE A 136 1.31 10.84 -13.75
CA ILE A 136 -0.15 10.84 -13.89
C ILE A 136 -0.51 10.93 -15.37
N SER A 137 -1.33 9.99 -15.85
CA SER A 137 -1.83 9.97 -17.23
C SER A 137 -2.77 11.14 -17.51
N GLU A 138 -3.00 11.45 -18.76
CA GLU A 138 -4.01 12.45 -19.16
C GLU A 138 -5.43 11.89 -19.08
N ASN A 139 -5.60 10.58 -19.21
CA ASN A 139 -6.89 9.92 -19.28
C ASN A 139 -6.92 8.67 -18.40
N ILE A 140 -8.11 8.30 -17.94
CA ILE A 140 -8.36 7.03 -17.26
C ILE A 140 -8.19 5.89 -18.27
N SER A 141 -7.40 4.87 -17.93
CA SER A 141 -7.13 3.73 -18.81
C SER A 141 -6.93 2.43 -18.01
N GLY A 142 -7.51 1.34 -18.51
CA GLY A 142 -7.42 0.01 -17.90
C GLY A 142 -8.53 -0.26 -16.91
N ASP A 143 -8.74 -1.56 -16.64
CA ASP A 143 -9.87 -2.04 -15.83
C ASP A 143 -9.41 -2.89 -14.62
N PHE A 144 -8.10 -3.12 -14.48
CA PHE A 144 -7.54 -3.90 -13.38
C PHE A 144 -7.12 -3.02 -12.21
N GLY A 145 -6.83 -3.67 -11.08
CA GLY A 145 -6.33 -2.99 -9.90
C GLY A 145 -7.41 -2.21 -9.13
N PHE A 146 -7.00 -1.16 -8.43
CA PHE A 146 -7.88 -0.33 -7.61
C PHE A 146 -7.28 1.05 -7.33
N GLY A 147 -8.08 1.94 -6.73
CA GLY A 147 -7.62 3.28 -6.36
C GLY A 147 -7.20 4.10 -7.58
N PHE A 148 -6.00 4.63 -7.54
CA PHE A 148 -5.44 5.48 -8.61
C PHE A 148 -4.73 4.71 -9.72
N ASP A 149 -4.76 3.36 -9.72
CA ASP A 149 -4.15 2.53 -10.78
C ASP A 149 -4.50 2.95 -12.22
N PRO A 150 -5.77 3.36 -12.54
CA PRO A 150 -6.14 3.74 -13.90
C PRO A 150 -5.57 5.07 -14.39
N ILE A 151 -4.96 5.87 -13.52
CA ILE A 151 -4.36 7.16 -13.89
C ILE A 151 -2.86 7.26 -13.59
N PHE A 152 -2.24 6.20 -13.09
CA PHE A 152 -0.81 6.18 -12.79
C PHE A 152 -0.05 5.25 -13.74
N ILE A 153 0.94 5.80 -14.43
CA ILE A 153 1.83 5.11 -15.37
C ILE A 153 3.19 4.95 -14.71
N PRO A 154 3.57 3.74 -14.25
CA PRO A 154 4.92 3.48 -13.75
C PRO A 154 5.99 3.68 -14.83
N ASP A 155 7.18 4.12 -14.46
CA ASP A 155 8.30 4.30 -15.38
C ASP A 155 8.65 3.01 -16.13
N GLU A 156 8.55 1.85 -15.46
CA GLU A 156 8.85 0.54 -16.02
C GLU A 156 7.69 -0.10 -16.82
N ALA A 157 6.53 0.56 -16.90
CA ALA A 157 5.34 -0.03 -17.52
C ALA A 157 5.20 0.22 -19.03
N ASN A 158 6.21 0.81 -19.69
CA ASN A 158 6.19 1.11 -21.12
C ASN A 158 4.94 1.92 -21.55
N GLY A 159 4.57 2.94 -20.79
CA GLY A 159 3.44 3.83 -21.05
C GLY A 159 2.07 3.26 -20.71
N ARG A 160 1.98 2.07 -20.11
CA ARG A 160 0.74 1.48 -19.62
C ARG A 160 0.45 1.96 -18.19
N THR A 161 -0.82 2.22 -17.87
CA THR A 161 -1.23 2.47 -16.48
C THR A 161 -1.14 1.20 -15.65
N CYS A 162 -1.08 1.33 -14.32
CA CYS A 162 -1.15 0.18 -13.42
C CYS A 162 -2.40 -0.69 -13.66
N ALA A 163 -3.52 -0.07 -14.07
CA ALA A 163 -4.75 -0.79 -14.38
C ALA A 163 -4.72 -1.53 -15.75
N GLN A 164 -3.67 -1.39 -16.53
CA GLN A 164 -3.44 -2.14 -17.78
C GLN A 164 -2.43 -3.28 -17.61
N LEU A 165 -1.90 -3.44 -16.38
CA LEU A 165 -0.96 -4.51 -16.05
C LEU A 165 -1.70 -5.70 -15.46
N SER A 166 -1.21 -6.90 -15.72
CA SER A 166 -1.62 -8.08 -14.97
C SER A 166 -1.16 -7.95 -13.49
N SER A 167 -1.80 -8.68 -12.60
CA SER A 167 -1.42 -8.69 -11.17
C SER A 167 0.04 -9.11 -10.99
N HIS A 168 0.54 -10.03 -11.81
CA HIS A 168 1.93 -10.47 -11.77
C HIS A 168 2.89 -9.36 -12.20
N GLU A 169 2.67 -8.71 -13.35
CA GLU A 169 3.49 -7.58 -13.82
C GLU A 169 3.50 -6.47 -12.76
N LYS A 170 2.33 -6.08 -12.26
CA LYS A 170 2.21 -5.04 -11.24
C LYS A 170 2.99 -5.40 -9.97
N SER A 171 2.92 -6.64 -9.49
CA SER A 171 3.61 -7.07 -8.25
C SER A 171 5.13 -6.98 -8.33
N THR A 172 5.71 -6.97 -9.53
CA THR A 172 7.17 -6.87 -9.72
C THR A 172 7.70 -5.44 -9.68
N ILE A 173 6.86 -4.45 -9.99
CA ILE A 173 7.26 -3.03 -10.11
C ILE A 173 6.51 -2.11 -9.14
N SER A 174 5.55 -2.62 -8.37
CA SER A 174 4.73 -1.78 -7.51
C SER A 174 5.40 -1.46 -6.17
N HIS A 175 5.06 -0.28 -5.64
CA HIS A 175 5.41 0.16 -4.30
C HIS A 175 5.09 -0.91 -3.23
N ARG A 176 3.89 -1.50 -3.27
CA ARG A 176 3.48 -2.57 -2.33
C ARG A 176 4.30 -3.83 -2.52
N GLY A 177 4.60 -4.19 -3.78
CA GLY A 177 5.48 -5.31 -4.07
C GLY A 177 6.86 -5.16 -3.42
N PHE A 178 7.46 -3.99 -3.52
CA PHE A 178 8.76 -3.69 -2.91
C PHE A 178 8.68 -3.66 -1.38
N ALA A 179 7.68 -3.00 -0.80
CA ALA A 179 7.52 -2.92 0.65
C ALA A 179 7.33 -4.30 1.30
N LEU A 180 6.46 -5.15 0.72
CA LEU A 180 6.19 -6.49 1.25
C LEU A 180 7.37 -7.44 1.08
N LYS A 181 8.09 -7.39 -0.05
CA LYS A 181 9.34 -8.16 -0.22
C LYS A 181 10.40 -7.72 0.78
N GLY A 182 10.60 -6.41 0.94
CA GLY A 182 11.58 -5.91 1.90
C GLY A 182 11.29 -6.34 3.33
N VAL A 183 10.03 -6.31 3.78
CA VAL A 183 9.65 -6.82 5.10
C VAL A 183 9.88 -8.33 5.21
N SER A 184 9.63 -9.11 4.16
CA SER A 184 9.87 -10.56 4.16
C SER A 184 11.34 -10.92 4.31
N GLU A 185 12.24 -10.13 3.70
CA GLU A 185 13.70 -10.28 3.84
C GLU A 185 14.16 -9.98 5.27
N LEU A 186 13.55 -9.01 5.94
CA LEU A 186 13.85 -8.68 7.34
C LEU A 186 13.39 -9.78 8.32
N LEU A 187 12.27 -10.46 8.01
CA LEU A 187 11.76 -11.59 8.79
C LEU A 187 12.60 -12.86 8.60
N ASN A 188 13.08 -13.08 7.40
CA ASN A 188 13.92 -14.24 7.03
C ASN A 188 15.23 -13.74 6.40
N PRO A 189 16.17 -13.19 7.20
CA PRO A 189 17.43 -12.74 6.63
C PRO A 189 18.15 -13.92 5.95
N PRO A 190 18.79 -13.69 4.79
CA PRO A 190 19.51 -14.75 4.08
C PRO A 190 20.53 -15.40 5.01
N SER A 191 20.54 -16.74 5.02
CA SER A 191 21.53 -17.50 5.77
C SER A 191 22.94 -17.07 5.33
N LYS A 192 23.77 -16.64 6.29
CA LYS A 192 25.16 -16.23 6.03
C LYS A 192 26.02 -17.40 5.61
#